data_5adfebc08255c5ce82671214d214a0ea
#
_entry.id   5adfebc08255c5ce82671214d214a0ea
#
_cell.length_a   1.000
_cell.length_b   1.000
_cell.length_c   1.000
_cell.angle_alpha   90.00
_cell.angle_beta   90.00
_cell.angle_gamma   90.00
#
_symmetry.space_group_name_H-M   'P 1'
#
loop_
_entity.id
_entity.type
_entity.pdbx_description
1 polymer ?
#
loop_
_entity_poly.entity_id
_entity_poly.type
_entity_poly.pdbx_seq_one_letter_code
_entity_poly.pdbx_strand_id
1 'polypeptide(L)'
;MDEKLIIKKFIIRKLYRKRMWLHKHTNIHNLPKGLSNELRVSREIKSAIDELLKEQILLSKPTHYGLEISLNPKKVKEIEELVN
;
A
#
# COMPACT_ATOMS: atom_id res chain seq x y z
N MET A 1 -18.30 -5.90 6.59
CA MET A 1 -16.84 -5.83 6.74
C MET A 1 -16.33 -4.66 5.91
N ASP A 2 -15.40 -3.90 6.45
CA ASP A 2 -14.90 -2.70 5.76
C ASP A 2 -13.96 -3.11 4.63
N GLU A 3 -14.42 -2.94 3.40
CA GLU A 3 -13.67 -3.27 2.19
C GLU A 3 -12.37 -2.47 2.08
N LYS A 4 -12.42 -1.18 2.44
CA LYS A 4 -11.23 -0.32 2.41
C LYS A 4 -10.16 -0.82 3.38
N LEU A 5 -10.57 -1.26 4.57
CA LEU A 5 -9.63 -1.80 5.55
C LEU A 5 -8.97 -3.09 5.05
N ILE A 6 -9.74 -3.95 4.39
CA ILE A 6 -9.22 -5.18 3.80
C ILE A 6 -8.16 -4.84 2.76
N ILE A 7 -8.43 -3.86 1.91
CA ILE A 7 -7.51 -3.41 0.87
C ILE A 7 -6.24 -2.81 1.49
N LYS A 8 -6.39 -1.95 2.51
CA LYS A 8 -5.25 -1.36 3.21
C LYS A 8 -4.33 -2.44 3.77
N LYS A 9 -4.90 -3.42 4.47
CA LYS A 9 -4.12 -4.50 5.06
C LYS A 9 -3.44 -5.35 4.00
N PHE A 10 -4.12 -5.61 2.90
CA PHE A 10 -3.54 -6.35 1.78
C PHE A 10 -2.30 -5.64 1.23
N ILE A 11 -2.42 -4.33 0.97
CA ILE A 11 -1.33 -3.54 0.43
C ILE A 11 -0.13 -3.53 1.38
N ILE A 12 -0.39 -3.27 2.66
CA ILE A 12 0.67 -3.20 3.66
C ILE A 12 1.37 -4.54 3.82
N ARG A 13 0.60 -5.64 3.91
CA ARG A 13 1.16 -6.99 4.03
C ARG A 13 2.02 -7.35 2.83
N LYS A 14 1.56 -6.99 1.64
CA LYS A 14 2.28 -7.24 0.40
C LYS A 14 3.63 -6.55 0.39
N LEU A 15 3.65 -5.27 0.72
CA LEU A 15 4.88 -4.48 0.75
C LEU A 15 5.80 -4.91 1.88
N TYR A 16 5.23 -5.23 3.03
CA TYR A 16 5.98 -5.71 4.19
C TYR A 16 6.69 -7.03 3.86
N ARG A 17 5.96 -7.96 3.26
CA ARG A 17 6.49 -9.27 2.88
C ARG A 17 7.63 -9.15 1.88
N LYS A 18 7.52 -8.20 0.95
CA LYS A 18 8.53 -7.94 -0.07
C LYS A 18 9.62 -7.00 0.41
N ARG A 19 9.54 -6.53 1.66
CA ARG A 19 10.51 -5.62 2.28
C ARG A 19 10.71 -4.34 1.48
N MET A 20 9.61 -3.76 1.03
CA MET A 20 9.61 -2.53 0.23
C MET A 20 9.70 -1.30 1.12
N TRP A 21 10.85 -1.12 1.77
CA TRP A 21 11.10 0.01 2.66
C TRP A 21 11.91 1.09 1.95
N LEU A 22 11.51 2.34 2.13
CA LEU A 22 12.20 3.57 1.74
C LEU A 22 12.82 3.56 0.33
N HIS A 23 13.97 2.93 0.15
CA HIS A 23 14.70 2.90 -1.13
C HIS A 23 14.26 1.79 -2.06
N LYS A 24 13.55 0.80 -1.54
CA LYS A 24 13.01 -0.28 -2.34
C LYS A 24 11.52 -0.04 -2.52
N HIS A 25 11.13 0.26 -3.74
CA HIS A 25 9.76 0.68 -4.04
C HIS A 25 9.19 -0.05 -5.25
N THR A 26 7.88 0.01 -5.41
CA THR A 26 7.17 -0.59 -6.54
C THR A 26 6.18 0.41 -7.11
N ASN A 27 5.85 0.25 -8.40
CA ASN A 27 4.90 1.13 -9.06
C ASN A 27 3.52 0.99 -8.43
N ILE A 28 2.81 2.12 -8.30
CA ILE A 28 1.48 2.16 -7.69
C ILE A 28 0.51 1.17 -8.32
N HIS A 29 0.63 0.93 -9.63
CA HIS A 29 -0.26 0.01 -10.35
C HIS A 29 -0.06 -1.46 -9.95
N ASN A 30 1.05 -1.77 -9.28
CA ASN A 30 1.31 -3.12 -8.79
C ASN A 30 0.61 -3.42 -7.46
N LEU A 31 0.11 -2.39 -6.77
CA LEU A 31 -0.47 -2.56 -5.44
C LEU A 31 -1.73 -3.43 -5.43
N PRO A 32 -2.68 -3.28 -6.38
CA PRO A 32 -3.87 -4.13 -6.36
C PRO A 32 -3.68 -5.53 -6.92
N LYS A 33 -2.52 -5.83 -7.49
CA LYS A 33 -2.26 -7.18 -8.04
C LYS A 33 -2.30 -8.21 -6.91
N GLY A 34 -3.05 -9.28 -7.11
CA GLY A 34 -3.23 -10.33 -6.11
C GLY A 34 -4.53 -10.22 -5.35
N LEU A 35 -5.24 -9.10 -5.46
CA LEU A 35 -6.59 -8.99 -4.91
C LEU A 35 -7.57 -9.81 -5.76
N SER A 36 -8.70 -10.22 -5.15
CA SER A 36 -9.77 -10.87 -5.88
C SER A 36 -10.28 -9.94 -6.99
N ASN A 37 -10.90 -10.50 -8.03
CA ASN A 37 -11.42 -9.69 -9.14
C ASN A 37 -12.38 -8.60 -8.65
N GLU A 38 -13.21 -8.90 -7.67
CA GLU A 38 -14.17 -7.95 -7.12
C GLU A 38 -13.46 -6.77 -6.46
N LEU A 39 -12.42 -7.04 -5.68
CA LEU A 39 -11.68 -5.99 -5.00
C LEU A 39 -10.79 -5.20 -5.94
N ARG A 40 -10.28 -5.83 -7.00
CA ARG A 40 -9.41 -5.17 -7.97
C ARG A 40 -10.10 -4.04 -8.73
N VAL A 41 -11.42 -4.13 -8.90
CA VAL A 41 -12.20 -3.08 -9.58
C VAL A 41 -12.88 -2.14 -8.60
N SER A 42 -12.62 -2.30 -7.31
CA SER A 42 -13.24 -1.50 -6.28
C SER A 42 -12.76 -0.05 -6.31
N ARG A 43 -13.69 0.88 -6.10
CA ARG A 43 -13.35 2.29 -5.97
C ARG A 43 -12.58 2.56 -4.68
N GLU A 44 -12.66 1.63 -3.73
CA GLU A 44 -11.99 1.77 -2.44
C GLU A 44 -10.46 1.63 -2.55
N ILE A 45 -9.95 1.09 -3.66
CA ILE A 45 -8.50 0.96 -3.87
C ILE A 45 -7.83 2.33 -3.83
N LYS A 46 -8.35 3.28 -4.61
CA LYS A 46 -7.79 4.63 -4.64
C LYS A 46 -7.89 5.30 -3.28
N SER A 47 -9.05 5.16 -2.64
CA SER A 47 -9.29 5.74 -1.32
C SER A 47 -8.34 5.14 -0.28
N ALA A 48 -8.14 3.82 -0.31
CA ALA A 48 -7.23 3.14 0.60
C ALA A 48 -5.79 3.64 0.44
N ILE A 49 -5.33 3.74 -0.80
CA ILE A 49 -3.97 4.22 -1.09
C ILE A 49 -3.81 5.67 -0.65
N ASP A 50 -4.78 6.53 -0.99
CA ASP A 50 -4.75 7.94 -0.61
C ASP A 50 -4.68 8.11 0.91
N GLU A 51 -5.44 7.31 1.66
CA GLU A 51 -5.41 7.38 3.12
C GLU A 51 -4.07 6.92 3.68
N LEU A 52 -3.51 5.83 3.14
CA LEU A 52 -2.21 5.34 3.59
C LEU A 52 -1.10 6.35 3.32
N LEU A 53 -1.17 7.05 2.20
CA LEU A 53 -0.22 8.13 1.88
C LEU A 53 -0.40 9.32 2.82
N LYS A 54 -1.66 9.70 3.10
CA LYS A 54 -1.97 10.80 3.99
C LYS A 54 -1.52 10.49 5.43
N GLU A 55 -1.66 9.25 5.85
CA GLU A 55 -1.22 8.79 7.17
C GLU A 55 0.29 8.59 7.24
N GLN A 56 0.99 8.76 6.13
CA GLN A 56 2.43 8.57 5.99
C GLN A 56 2.89 7.15 6.30
N ILE A 57 2.00 6.19 6.18
CA ILE A 57 2.36 4.77 6.24
C ILE A 57 3.05 4.37 4.94
N LEU A 58 2.55 4.92 3.83
CA LEU A 58 3.21 4.78 2.52
C LEU A 58 3.92 6.08 2.16
N LEU A 59 5.04 5.93 1.47
CA LEU A 59 5.76 7.03 0.85
C LEU A 59 5.59 6.91 -0.67
N SER A 60 5.60 8.04 -1.36
CA SER A 60 5.48 8.06 -2.81
C SER A 60 6.61 8.87 -3.43
N LYS A 61 7.03 8.45 -4.62
CA LYS A 61 8.07 9.11 -5.39
C LYS A 61 7.64 9.15 -6.85
N PRO A 62 7.45 10.34 -7.44
CA PRO A 62 7.12 10.42 -8.87
C PRO A 62 8.35 10.08 -9.72
N THR A 63 8.13 9.31 -10.78
CA THR A 63 9.16 8.93 -11.74
C THR A 63 8.58 9.02 -13.16
N HIS A 64 9.41 8.77 -14.17
CA HIS A 64 8.94 8.73 -15.56
C HIS A 64 7.88 7.64 -15.78
N TYR A 65 7.90 6.61 -14.96
CA TYR A 65 6.99 5.46 -15.10
C TYR A 65 5.76 5.56 -14.22
N GLY A 66 5.57 6.71 -13.57
CA GLY A 66 4.46 6.94 -12.67
C GLY A 66 4.90 7.06 -11.23
N LEU A 67 3.99 6.76 -10.31
CA LEU A 67 4.24 6.93 -8.88
C LEU A 67 4.79 5.63 -8.30
N GLU A 68 5.94 5.73 -7.63
CA GLU A 68 6.58 4.60 -6.95
C GLU A 68 6.24 4.66 -5.46
N ILE A 69 5.90 3.51 -4.89
CA ILE A 69 5.39 3.41 -3.51
C ILE A 69 6.32 2.54 -2.67
N SER A 70 6.54 2.96 -1.44
CA SER A 70 7.31 2.19 -0.45
C SER A 70 6.71 2.38 0.93
N LEU A 71 7.13 1.53 1.89
CA LEU A 71 6.75 1.67 3.29
C LEU A 71 7.64 2.69 3.98
N ASN A 72 7.04 3.43 4.91
CA ASN A 72 7.77 4.43 5.69
C ASN A 72 8.41 3.79 6.93
N PRO A 73 9.75 3.74 7.01
CA PRO A 73 10.40 3.11 8.17
C PRO A 73 10.13 3.83 9.48
N LYS A 74 9.72 5.09 9.44
CA LYS A 74 9.32 5.82 10.66
C LYS A 74 8.01 5.32 11.25
N LYS A 75 7.24 4.53 10.48
CA LYS A 75 5.94 3.99 10.89
C LYS A 75 5.99 2.48 11.10
N VAL A 76 7.17 1.93 11.37
CA VAL A 76 7.35 0.48 11.49
C VAL A 76 6.42 -0.14 12.53
N LYS A 77 6.22 0.52 13.67
CA LYS A 77 5.33 0.01 14.72
C LYS A 77 3.89 -0.15 14.23
N GLU A 78 3.36 0.92 13.63
CA GLU A 78 2.00 0.91 13.11
C GLU A 78 1.83 -0.13 12.01
N ILE A 79 2.86 -0.24 11.16
CA ILE A 79 2.84 -1.21 10.06
C ILE A 79 2.84 -2.64 10.61
N GLU A 80 3.66 -2.93 11.61
CA GLU A 80 3.71 -4.25 12.21
C GLU A 80 2.40 -4.62 12.90
N GLU A 81 1.73 -3.67 13.52
CA GLU A 81 0.41 -3.88 14.09
C GLU A 81 -0.63 -4.24 13.03
N LEU A 82 -0.52 -3.63 11.85
CA LEU A 82 -1.46 -3.86 10.76
C LEU A 82 -1.23 -5.20 10.05
N VAL A 83 -0.02 -5.73 10.06
CA VAL A 83 0.29 -7.01 9.41
C VAL A 83 0.10 -8.21 10.33
N ASN A 84 0.01 -7.98 11.61
CA ASN A 84 -0.18 -9.06 12.60
C ASN A 84 -1.65 -9.42 12.80
#